data_f39d6111d906928ac0ecfea2fa41e525
#
_entry.id   f39d6111d906928ac0ecfea2fa41e525
#
_cell.length_a   1.000
_cell.length_b   1.000
_cell.length_c   1.000
_cell.angle_alpha   90.00
_cell.angle_beta   90.00
_cell.angle_gamma   90.00
#
_symmetry.space_group_name_H-M   'P 1'
#
loop_
_entity.id
_entity.type
_entity.pdbx_description
1 polymer ?
#
loop_
_entity_poly.entity_id
_entity_poly.type
_entity_poly.pdbx_seq_one_letter_code
_entity_poly.pdbx_strand_id
1 'polypeptide(L)'
;MKKLYLWLIVSLISVNLFAQTNTAKQDIIQKLNGEEMKGKVVKVTDSDVTFIYDGETAEYVVKKSDIAKIVHSSGRIEIISQQSQPSQDRQKDPVSMSASPADHHNKIAVLPFTYLMDNQPGADAIGLKAQEDTYGFLSQHSAGYTILDSRTTNAMLAKAGVTRDKMISFTMKEICDILGVEYIVDGIVTQNKGYQTSSSSENSNTKVKRDGDKDVKGISSYGSSSSNAVQRYDVAVSLHIYMDNNASIYSQTHKAFLSNTDGSYAGPLEYLLKRCPLYRK
;
A
#
# COMPACT_ATOMS: atom_id res chain seq x y z
N MET A 1 63.97 -14.52 22.16
CA MET A 1 62.76 -14.44 21.31
C MET A 1 61.43 -14.24 22.08
N LYS A 2 61.22 -14.85 23.23
CA LYS A 2 59.96 -14.67 24.01
C LYS A 2 59.71 -13.25 24.56
N LYS A 3 60.76 -12.47 24.84
CA LYS A 3 60.66 -11.10 25.37
C LYS A 3 60.27 -10.06 24.26
N LEU A 4 60.56 -10.37 23.02
CA LEU A 4 60.24 -9.50 21.89
C LEU A 4 58.71 -9.52 21.55
N TYR A 5 58.07 -10.70 21.69
CA TYR A 5 56.61 -10.84 21.49
C TYR A 5 55.80 -10.15 22.58
N LEU A 6 56.31 -10.08 23.81
CA LEU A 6 55.60 -9.40 24.90
C LEU A 6 55.53 -7.88 24.66
N TRP A 7 56.55 -7.28 24.07
CA TRP A 7 56.61 -5.86 23.74
C TRP A 7 55.68 -5.50 22.57
N LEU A 8 55.53 -6.42 21.60
CA LEU A 8 54.64 -6.27 20.44
C LEU A 8 53.16 -6.37 20.85
N ILE A 9 52.84 -7.24 21.83
CA ILE A 9 51.48 -7.37 22.35
C ILE A 9 51.07 -6.13 23.17
N VAL A 10 51.95 -5.55 23.94
CA VAL A 10 51.70 -4.32 24.72
C VAL A 10 51.53 -3.12 23.79
N SER A 11 52.18 -3.05 22.64
CA SER A 11 52.03 -2.00 21.64
C SER A 11 50.71 -2.10 20.88
N LEU A 12 50.07 -3.29 20.76
CA LEU A 12 48.80 -3.48 20.09
C LEU A 12 47.59 -3.09 20.94
N ILE A 13 47.75 -3.03 22.27
CA ILE A 13 46.67 -2.70 23.21
C ILE A 13 46.47 -1.19 23.36
N SER A 14 47.42 -0.36 22.98
CA SER A 14 47.40 1.10 23.17
C SER A 14 46.68 1.88 22.08
N VAL A 15 46.11 1.24 21.03
CA VAL A 15 45.47 1.94 19.88
C VAL A 15 43.95 2.11 20.03
N ASN A 16 43.33 1.53 21.06
CA ASN A 16 41.87 1.55 21.22
C ASN A 16 41.31 2.59 22.19
N LEU A 17 42.07 3.61 22.61
CA LEU A 17 41.60 4.57 23.63
C LEU A 17 41.19 5.95 23.12
N PHE A 18 41.01 6.16 21.81
CA PHE A 18 40.64 7.48 21.27
C PHE A 18 39.39 7.44 20.35
N ALA A 19 38.30 6.82 20.78
CA ALA A 19 37.02 6.93 20.06
C ALA A 19 35.84 7.08 21.03
N GLN A 20 35.99 7.96 22.05
CA GLN A 20 34.83 8.55 22.69
C GLN A 20 34.78 10.01 22.24
N THR A 21 34.25 10.26 21.05
CA THR A 21 33.70 11.54 20.69
C THR A 21 32.48 11.77 21.60
N ASN A 22 32.67 12.60 22.62
CA ASN A 22 31.53 13.22 23.32
C ASN A 22 30.79 14.06 22.31
N THR A 23 29.81 13.43 21.65
CA THR A 23 28.82 14.16 20.85
C THR A 23 27.98 14.92 21.87
N ALA A 24 28.31 16.17 22.10
CA ALA A 24 27.48 17.06 22.88
C ALA A 24 26.05 16.95 22.27
N LYS A 25 25.10 16.52 23.10
CA LYS A 25 23.70 16.40 22.65
C LYS A 25 23.24 17.80 22.26
N GLN A 26 23.06 18.01 20.96
CA GLN A 26 22.63 19.27 20.37
C GLN A 26 21.14 19.24 20.10
N ASP A 27 20.49 20.39 20.10
CA ASP A 27 19.14 20.52 19.58
C ASP A 27 19.20 20.57 18.05
N ILE A 28 18.21 19.97 17.39
CA ILE A 28 18.10 19.96 15.93
C ILE A 28 16.75 20.56 15.54
N ILE A 29 16.78 21.62 14.75
CA ILE A 29 15.60 22.19 14.11
C ILE A 29 15.54 21.65 12.69
N GLN A 30 14.47 20.94 12.33
CA GLN A 30 14.20 20.53 10.96
C GLN A 30 13.17 21.48 10.35
N LYS A 31 13.54 22.16 9.26
CA LYS A 31 12.64 23.04 8.51
C LYS A 31 11.75 22.25 7.55
N LEU A 32 10.65 22.86 7.10
CA LEU A 32 9.72 22.28 6.11
C LEU A 32 10.38 21.99 4.75
N ASN A 33 11.45 22.70 4.39
CA ASN A 33 12.23 22.47 3.18
C ASN A 33 13.23 21.30 3.27
N GLY A 34 13.27 20.60 4.46
CA GLY A 34 14.19 19.50 4.71
C GLY A 34 15.56 19.92 5.27
N GLU A 35 15.84 21.20 5.42
CA GLU A 35 17.09 21.71 5.99
C GLU A 35 17.14 21.41 7.50
N GLU A 36 18.27 20.92 7.98
CA GLU A 36 18.52 20.66 9.40
C GLU A 36 19.51 21.69 9.97
N MET A 37 19.11 22.35 11.05
CA MET A 37 19.91 23.30 11.83
C MET A 37 20.32 22.63 13.15
N LYS A 38 21.64 22.49 13.40
CA LYS A 38 22.20 21.84 14.60
C LYS A 38 22.84 22.89 15.50
N GLY A 39 22.45 22.88 16.78
CA GLY A 39 22.95 23.85 17.76
C GLY A 39 22.11 23.85 19.01
N LYS A 40 21.73 25.03 19.53
CA LYS A 40 20.98 25.20 20.77
C LYS A 40 19.76 26.09 20.58
N VAL A 41 18.59 25.58 20.95
CA VAL A 41 17.35 26.38 21.06
C VAL A 41 17.43 27.22 22.35
N VAL A 42 17.39 28.53 22.20
CA VAL A 42 17.47 29.49 23.32
C VAL A 42 16.09 29.85 23.85
N LYS A 43 15.17 30.12 22.91
CA LYS A 43 13.82 30.58 23.27
C LYS A 43 12.82 30.12 22.19
N VAL A 44 11.64 29.72 22.63
CA VAL A 44 10.50 29.40 21.77
C VAL A 44 9.36 30.38 22.17
N THR A 45 8.90 31.17 21.21
CA THR A 45 7.76 32.07 21.35
C THR A 45 6.55 31.50 20.60
N ASP A 46 5.44 32.20 20.54
CA ASP A 46 4.26 31.75 19.80
C ASP A 46 4.49 31.73 18.28
N SER A 47 5.30 32.66 17.75
CA SER A 47 5.56 32.85 16.31
C SER A 47 6.96 32.43 15.85
N ASP A 48 7.95 32.48 16.76
CA ASP A 48 9.37 32.35 16.39
C ASP A 48 10.14 31.46 17.36
N VAL A 49 11.27 30.93 16.87
CA VAL A 49 12.24 30.17 17.63
C VAL A 49 13.60 30.86 17.50
N THR A 50 14.20 31.22 18.65
CA THR A 50 15.57 31.75 18.70
C THR A 50 16.54 30.59 18.86
N PHE A 51 17.54 30.55 18.01
CA PHE A 51 18.47 29.44 17.86
C PHE A 51 19.92 29.96 17.70
N ILE A 52 20.88 29.21 18.25
CA ILE A 52 22.31 29.49 18.10
C ILE A 52 22.95 28.25 17.47
N TYR A 53 23.67 28.43 16.33
CA TYR A 53 24.41 27.35 15.71
C TYR A 53 25.58 26.88 16.61
N ASP A 54 25.96 25.62 16.45
CA ASP A 54 27.06 25.06 17.19
C ASP A 54 28.37 25.77 16.83
N GLY A 55 29.09 26.23 17.85
CA GLY A 55 30.35 27.01 17.67
C GLY A 55 30.13 28.50 17.39
N GLU A 56 28.91 29.01 17.31
CA GLU A 56 28.60 30.42 17.12
C GLU A 56 28.07 31.09 18.41
N THR A 57 28.09 32.41 18.43
CA THR A 57 27.50 33.22 19.51
C THR A 57 26.35 34.09 19.05
N ALA A 58 26.10 34.11 17.72
CA ALA A 58 25.03 34.89 17.10
C ALA A 58 23.68 34.19 17.30
N GLU A 59 22.65 34.96 17.63
CA GLU A 59 21.27 34.47 17.72
C GLU A 59 20.57 34.60 16.38
N TYR A 60 19.96 33.52 15.93
CA TYR A 60 19.14 33.47 14.72
C TYR A 60 17.69 33.29 15.09
N VAL A 61 16.81 34.05 14.48
CA VAL A 61 15.36 33.92 14.65
C VAL A 61 14.75 33.21 13.46
N VAL A 62 14.11 32.06 13.71
CA VAL A 62 13.45 31.24 12.72
C VAL A 62 11.96 31.24 12.98
N LYS A 63 11.15 31.54 11.96
CA LYS A 63 9.69 31.51 12.11
C LYS A 63 9.19 30.09 12.32
N LYS A 64 8.26 29.91 13.25
CA LYS A 64 7.62 28.61 13.49
C LYS A 64 6.92 28.05 12.25
N SER A 65 6.41 28.92 11.37
CA SER A 65 5.83 28.56 10.07
C SER A 65 6.78 27.76 9.15
N ASP A 66 8.10 27.96 9.35
CA ASP A 66 9.13 27.37 8.49
C ASP A 66 9.74 26.10 9.09
N ILE A 67 9.33 25.75 10.34
CA ILE A 67 9.86 24.64 11.13
C ILE A 67 8.89 23.46 11.08
N ALA A 68 9.38 22.28 10.70
CA ALA A 68 8.63 21.04 10.76
C ALA A 68 8.61 20.46 12.17
N LYS A 69 9.81 20.30 12.77
CA LYS A 69 9.97 19.78 14.14
C LYS A 69 11.25 20.28 14.81
N ILE A 70 11.27 20.26 16.14
CA ILE A 70 12.45 20.48 16.96
C ILE A 70 12.75 19.19 17.75
N VAL A 71 13.98 18.69 17.62
CA VAL A 71 14.49 17.58 18.44
C VAL A 71 15.41 18.18 19.46
N HIS A 72 15.00 18.19 20.73
CA HIS A 72 15.81 18.71 21.81
C HIS A 72 16.94 17.74 22.21
N SER A 73 18.04 18.27 22.70
CA SER A 73 19.17 17.51 23.23
C SER A 73 18.79 16.52 24.33
N SER A 74 17.63 16.73 25.00
CA SER A 74 17.03 15.79 25.95
C SER A 74 16.40 14.56 25.30
N GLY A 75 16.24 14.54 23.96
CA GLY A 75 15.50 13.52 23.21
C GLY A 75 14.00 13.81 23.04
N ARG A 76 13.51 14.94 23.61
CA ARG A 76 12.11 15.39 23.40
C ARG A 76 11.95 15.90 21.97
N ILE A 77 10.91 15.43 21.28
CA ILE A 77 10.54 15.92 19.95
C ILE A 77 9.32 16.82 20.08
N GLU A 78 9.41 18.03 19.54
CA GLU A 78 8.32 19.02 19.48
C GLU A 78 7.98 19.25 17.99
N ILE A 79 6.77 18.84 17.57
CA ILE A 79 6.26 19.04 16.22
C ILE A 79 5.61 20.40 16.15
N ILE A 80 6.09 21.31 15.28
CA ILE A 80 5.66 22.71 15.21
C ILE A 80 4.73 22.97 14.02
N SER A 81 4.90 22.27 12.90
CA SER A 81 4.03 22.45 11.76
C SER A 81 2.72 21.68 11.90
N GLN A 82 1.73 22.33 12.52
CA GLN A 82 0.34 22.17 12.08
C GLN A 82 0.11 23.29 11.06
N GLN A 83 -0.12 22.91 9.82
CA GLN A 83 -0.36 23.82 8.70
C GLN A 83 -1.66 24.60 8.96
N SER A 84 -1.52 25.81 9.54
CA SER A 84 -2.63 26.75 9.71
C SER A 84 -2.92 27.41 8.38
N GLN A 85 -4.00 27.01 7.72
CA GLN A 85 -4.61 27.80 6.66
C GLN A 85 -5.30 29.04 7.26
N PRO A 86 -5.30 30.21 6.56
CA PRO A 86 -5.84 31.46 7.08
C PRO A 86 -7.36 31.39 7.25
N SER A 87 -7.78 31.81 8.41
CA SER A 87 -9.16 31.93 8.84
C SER A 87 -9.97 32.87 7.97
N GLN A 88 -11.06 32.39 7.37
CA GLN A 88 -12.24 33.20 7.09
C GLN A 88 -13.41 32.62 7.86
N ASP A 89 -14.02 33.51 8.66
CA ASP A 89 -15.18 33.25 9.49
C ASP A 89 -16.27 32.43 8.81
N ARG A 90 -16.60 31.29 9.41
CA ARG A 90 -17.99 30.82 9.59
C ARG A 90 -18.02 29.74 10.67
N GLN A 91 -18.66 30.07 11.79
CA GLN A 91 -19.06 29.14 12.82
C GLN A 91 -19.76 27.91 12.24
N LYS A 92 -19.13 26.75 12.40
CA LYS A 92 -19.76 25.45 12.63
C LYS A 92 -18.67 24.54 13.20
N ASP A 93 -18.99 23.92 14.31
CA ASP A 93 -18.11 23.11 15.13
C ASP A 93 -17.23 22.14 14.31
N PRO A 94 -15.88 22.15 14.51
CA PRO A 94 -15.04 21.08 14.00
C PRO A 94 -15.21 19.87 14.91
N VAL A 95 -15.82 18.82 14.38
CA VAL A 95 -15.69 17.49 14.96
C VAL A 95 -14.19 17.14 14.90
N SER A 96 -13.50 17.33 16.02
CA SER A 96 -12.13 16.85 16.18
C SER A 96 -12.22 15.33 16.29
N MET A 97 -11.95 14.64 15.17
CA MET A 97 -11.78 13.20 15.13
C MET A 97 -10.37 12.84 15.61
N SER A 98 -10.08 13.04 16.89
CA SER A 98 -9.15 12.17 17.59
C SER A 98 -9.97 10.99 18.08
N ALA A 99 -10.13 9.98 17.21
CA ALA A 99 -10.72 8.72 17.61
C ALA A 99 -9.87 8.17 18.76
N SER A 100 -10.47 8.04 19.94
CA SER A 100 -9.87 7.31 21.05
C SER A 100 -9.63 5.85 20.60
N PRO A 101 -8.56 5.17 21.03
CA PRO A 101 -8.35 3.75 20.72
C PRO A 101 -9.57 2.86 21.05
N ALA A 102 -10.43 3.28 21.98
CA ALA A 102 -11.70 2.63 22.30
C ALA A 102 -12.72 2.66 21.15
N ASP A 103 -12.61 3.64 20.22
CA ASP A 103 -13.52 3.77 19.08
C ASP A 103 -13.15 2.87 17.89
N HIS A 104 -11.96 2.27 17.86
CA HIS A 104 -11.53 1.38 16.77
C HIS A 104 -12.12 -0.03 16.88
N HIS A 105 -12.55 -0.44 18.09
CA HIS A 105 -12.91 -1.82 18.41
C HIS A 105 -14.00 -2.38 17.49
N ASN A 106 -13.73 -3.58 16.95
CA ASN A 106 -14.60 -4.30 16.02
C ASN A 106 -14.96 -3.55 14.72
N LYS A 107 -14.17 -2.56 14.33
CA LYS A 107 -14.35 -1.86 13.06
C LYS A 107 -13.36 -2.37 12.00
N ILE A 108 -13.84 -2.54 10.78
CA ILE A 108 -13.07 -3.01 9.63
C ILE A 108 -13.14 -1.97 8.51
N ALA A 109 -12.02 -1.70 7.86
CA ALA A 109 -11.98 -1.00 6.59
C ALA A 109 -11.35 -1.88 5.50
N VAL A 110 -11.88 -1.79 4.29
CA VAL A 110 -11.33 -2.44 3.11
C VAL A 110 -10.64 -1.38 2.26
N LEU A 111 -9.35 -1.53 2.01
CA LEU A 111 -8.60 -0.62 1.14
C LEU A 111 -8.89 -0.88 -0.34
N PRO A 112 -8.69 0.12 -1.23
CA PRO A 112 -8.67 -0.12 -2.67
C PRO A 112 -7.61 -1.15 -3.04
N PHE A 113 -8.02 -2.24 -3.70
CA PHE A 113 -7.07 -3.30 -4.08
C PHE A 113 -6.12 -2.81 -5.17
N THR A 114 -4.88 -3.28 -5.12
CA THR A 114 -3.95 -3.11 -6.22
C THR A 114 -4.32 -4.08 -7.34
N TYR A 115 -4.41 -3.59 -8.58
CA TYR A 115 -4.59 -4.43 -9.74
C TYR A 115 -3.33 -4.43 -10.61
N LEU A 116 -2.85 -5.62 -10.91
CA LEU A 116 -1.69 -5.86 -11.77
C LEU A 116 -2.10 -6.68 -12.99
N MET A 117 -1.77 -6.19 -14.19
CA MET A 117 -1.94 -6.90 -15.43
C MET A 117 -0.57 -7.16 -16.07
N ASP A 118 -0.23 -8.42 -16.29
CA ASP A 118 1.09 -8.85 -16.77
C ASP A 118 2.25 -8.23 -15.94
N ASN A 119 2.07 -8.21 -14.59
CA ASN A 119 2.96 -7.60 -13.61
C ASN A 119 3.15 -6.07 -13.76
N GLN A 120 2.28 -5.40 -14.50
CA GLN A 120 2.26 -3.94 -14.61
C GLN A 120 1.02 -3.36 -13.91
N PRO A 121 1.09 -2.16 -13.35
CA PRO A 121 -0.10 -1.50 -12.81
C PRO A 121 -1.20 -1.41 -13.86
N GLY A 122 -2.36 -1.95 -13.52
CA GLY A 122 -3.53 -1.94 -14.39
C GLY A 122 -4.56 -0.87 -13.99
N ALA A 123 -5.77 -0.97 -14.56
CA ALA A 123 -6.83 -0.01 -14.34
C ALA A 123 -7.32 -0.01 -12.88
N ASP A 124 -7.36 1.15 -12.24
CA ASP A 124 -7.81 1.33 -10.85
C ASP A 124 -9.27 0.87 -10.63
N ALA A 125 -10.09 0.92 -11.66
CA ALA A 125 -11.48 0.50 -11.60
C ALA A 125 -11.66 -0.96 -11.14
N ILE A 126 -10.73 -1.87 -11.51
CA ILE A 126 -10.78 -3.28 -11.09
C ILE A 126 -10.45 -3.40 -9.61
N GLY A 127 -9.46 -2.65 -9.13
CA GLY A 127 -9.10 -2.61 -7.70
C GLY A 127 -10.22 -2.03 -6.83
N LEU A 128 -10.88 -0.97 -7.29
CA LEU A 128 -12.06 -0.40 -6.62
C LEU A 128 -13.25 -1.37 -6.63
N LYS A 129 -13.45 -2.10 -7.73
CA LYS A 129 -14.49 -3.13 -7.79
C LYS A 129 -14.20 -4.28 -6.82
N ALA A 130 -12.95 -4.73 -6.71
CA ALA A 130 -12.56 -5.78 -5.76
C ALA A 130 -12.73 -5.31 -4.30
N GLN A 131 -12.45 -4.03 -4.00
CA GLN A 131 -12.75 -3.41 -2.71
C GLN A 131 -14.25 -3.50 -2.40
N GLU A 132 -15.10 -3.10 -3.35
CA GLU A 132 -16.57 -3.11 -3.19
C GLU A 132 -17.10 -4.52 -3.01
N ASP A 133 -16.63 -5.49 -3.81
CA ASP A 133 -17.03 -6.89 -3.69
C ASP A 133 -16.61 -7.48 -2.33
N THR A 134 -15.43 -7.10 -1.83
CA THR A 134 -14.95 -7.49 -0.50
C THR A 134 -15.79 -6.87 0.61
N TYR A 135 -16.09 -5.58 0.52
CA TYR A 135 -17.00 -4.89 1.43
C TYR A 135 -18.37 -5.56 1.48
N GLY A 136 -18.97 -5.80 0.31
CA GLY A 136 -20.28 -6.45 0.21
C GLY A 136 -20.30 -7.85 0.81
N PHE A 137 -19.25 -8.64 0.56
CA PHE A 137 -19.12 -9.99 1.15
C PHE A 137 -18.99 -9.94 2.68
N LEU A 138 -18.09 -9.13 3.20
CA LEU A 138 -17.85 -9.02 4.65
C LEU A 138 -19.06 -8.43 5.37
N SER A 139 -19.77 -7.47 4.77
CA SER A 139 -20.99 -6.90 5.35
C SER A 139 -22.09 -7.95 5.60
N GLN A 140 -22.09 -9.01 4.81
CA GLN A 140 -23.05 -10.11 4.95
C GLN A 140 -22.55 -11.24 5.86
N HIS A 141 -21.24 -11.38 6.06
CA HIS A 141 -20.62 -12.55 6.68
C HIS A 141 -19.67 -12.24 7.85
N SER A 142 -19.68 -11.03 8.38
CA SER A 142 -18.82 -10.64 9.50
C SER A 142 -19.63 -10.16 10.70
N ALA A 143 -20.49 -11.04 11.21
CA ALA A 143 -21.33 -10.73 12.36
C ALA A 143 -20.49 -10.27 13.58
N GLY A 144 -20.87 -9.14 14.18
CA GLY A 144 -20.17 -8.53 15.31
C GLY A 144 -19.12 -7.50 14.93
N TYR A 145 -18.88 -7.26 13.63
CA TYR A 145 -18.03 -6.20 13.15
C TYR A 145 -18.85 -5.09 12.46
N THR A 146 -18.38 -3.87 12.60
CA THR A 146 -18.86 -2.72 11.82
C THR A 146 -17.92 -2.48 10.66
N ILE A 147 -18.40 -2.58 9.43
CA ILE A 147 -17.55 -2.42 8.26
C ILE A 147 -17.76 -1.02 7.68
N LEU A 148 -16.67 -0.27 7.55
CA LEU A 148 -16.67 1.05 6.95
C LEU A 148 -16.93 0.90 5.44
N ASP A 149 -17.88 1.65 4.91
CA ASP A 149 -18.20 1.58 3.49
C ASP A 149 -17.03 2.09 2.62
N SER A 150 -16.92 1.55 1.40
CA SER A 150 -15.80 1.82 0.51
C SER A 150 -15.67 3.29 0.15
N ARG A 151 -16.79 4.02 0.01
CA ARG A 151 -16.77 5.44 -0.32
C ARG A 151 -16.24 6.28 0.84
N THR A 152 -16.69 5.99 2.06
CA THR A 152 -16.20 6.65 3.27
C THR A 152 -14.72 6.38 3.48
N THR A 153 -14.29 5.11 3.35
CA THR A 153 -12.88 4.72 3.41
C THR A 153 -12.04 5.54 2.43
N ASN A 154 -12.43 5.56 1.16
CA ASN A 154 -11.68 6.27 0.12
C ASN A 154 -11.68 7.79 0.33
N ALA A 155 -12.78 8.37 0.82
CA ALA A 155 -12.86 9.80 1.13
C ALA A 155 -11.97 10.19 2.31
N MET A 156 -11.89 9.35 3.36
CA MET A 156 -11.04 9.60 4.52
C MET A 156 -9.56 9.49 4.14
N LEU A 157 -9.16 8.47 3.38
CA LEU A 157 -7.81 8.32 2.86
C LEU A 157 -7.40 9.53 2.00
N ALA A 158 -8.26 9.96 1.08
CA ALA A 158 -7.98 11.10 0.21
C ALA A 158 -7.81 12.41 1.01
N LYS A 159 -8.67 12.66 2.03
CA LYS A 159 -8.57 13.82 2.91
C LYS A 159 -7.28 13.81 3.74
N ALA A 160 -6.80 12.64 4.15
CA ALA A 160 -5.53 12.47 4.84
C ALA A 160 -4.31 12.52 3.91
N GLY A 161 -4.51 12.69 2.59
CA GLY A 161 -3.43 12.71 1.60
C GLY A 161 -2.84 11.33 1.29
N VAL A 162 -3.49 10.26 1.74
CA VAL A 162 -3.11 8.86 1.44
C VAL A 162 -3.63 8.53 0.05
N THR A 163 -2.79 8.76 -0.95
CA THR A 163 -3.03 8.33 -2.33
C THR A 163 -2.35 6.99 -2.59
N ARG A 164 -2.72 6.30 -3.67
CA ARG A 164 -2.09 5.02 -4.04
C ARG A 164 -0.56 5.10 -4.07
N ASP A 165 0.00 6.13 -4.68
CA ASP A 165 1.46 6.31 -4.81
C ASP A 165 2.14 6.57 -3.47
N LYS A 166 1.42 7.19 -2.53
CA LYS A 166 1.92 7.53 -1.20
C LYS A 166 1.58 6.48 -0.14
N MET A 167 0.74 5.50 -0.44
CA MET A 167 0.30 4.49 0.54
C MET A 167 1.48 3.71 1.12
N ILE A 168 2.53 3.46 0.35
CA ILE A 168 3.76 2.81 0.80
C ILE A 168 4.50 3.60 1.90
N SER A 169 4.22 4.89 2.06
CA SER A 169 4.84 5.74 3.08
C SER A 169 4.11 5.70 4.42
N PHE A 170 2.97 5.01 4.49
CA PHE A 170 2.17 4.88 5.70
C PHE A 170 2.24 3.46 6.25
N THR A 171 2.35 3.34 7.56
CA THR A 171 2.18 2.06 8.26
C THR A 171 0.71 1.68 8.33
N MET A 172 0.39 0.40 8.48
CA MET A 172 -1.00 -0.04 8.62
C MET A 172 -1.64 0.52 9.89
N LYS A 173 -0.86 0.74 10.96
CA LYS A 173 -1.32 1.43 12.16
C LYS A 173 -1.77 2.86 11.85
N GLU A 174 -0.99 3.64 11.13
CA GLU A 174 -1.35 5.02 10.76
C GLU A 174 -2.62 5.05 9.90
N ILE A 175 -2.78 4.07 8.99
CA ILE A 175 -4.01 3.95 8.18
C ILE A 175 -5.20 3.56 9.07
N CYS A 176 -5.03 2.64 10.05
CA CYS A 176 -6.05 2.33 11.05
C CYS A 176 -6.47 3.57 11.85
N ASP A 177 -5.50 4.36 12.30
CA ASP A 177 -5.74 5.60 13.08
C ASP A 177 -6.50 6.64 12.22
N ILE A 178 -6.15 6.79 10.94
CA ILE A 178 -6.83 7.68 9.98
C ILE A 178 -8.28 7.25 9.76
N LEU A 179 -8.53 5.95 9.62
CA LEU A 179 -9.85 5.40 9.32
C LEU A 179 -10.70 5.13 10.58
N GLY A 180 -10.10 5.17 11.78
CA GLY A 180 -10.75 4.85 13.05
C GLY A 180 -11.20 3.39 13.12
N VAL A 181 -10.37 2.44 12.67
CA VAL A 181 -10.70 1.01 12.59
C VAL A 181 -9.64 0.14 13.26
N GLU A 182 -10.07 -1.03 13.74
CA GLU A 182 -9.19 -2.04 14.34
C GLU A 182 -8.52 -2.92 13.27
N TYR A 183 -9.24 -3.19 12.18
CA TYR A 183 -8.77 -4.08 11.12
C TYR A 183 -8.77 -3.41 9.78
N ILE A 184 -7.71 -3.65 9.01
CA ILE A 184 -7.60 -3.27 7.60
C ILE A 184 -7.52 -4.53 6.76
N VAL A 185 -8.34 -4.59 5.73
CA VAL A 185 -8.27 -5.59 4.66
C VAL A 185 -7.65 -4.94 3.44
N ASP A 186 -6.52 -5.47 2.99
CA ASP A 186 -5.78 -5.06 1.80
C ASP A 186 -5.67 -6.22 0.82
N GLY A 187 -5.61 -5.94 -0.47
CA GLY A 187 -5.53 -6.99 -1.47
C GLY A 187 -4.88 -6.59 -2.78
N ILE A 188 -4.40 -7.62 -3.46
CA ILE A 188 -3.79 -7.51 -4.79
C ILE A 188 -4.49 -8.49 -5.71
N VAL A 189 -5.02 -7.99 -6.83
CA VAL A 189 -5.53 -8.81 -7.94
C VAL A 189 -4.48 -8.83 -9.03
N THR A 190 -3.96 -10.00 -9.37
CA THR A 190 -3.00 -10.20 -10.45
C THR A 190 -3.69 -10.97 -11.58
N GLN A 191 -3.65 -10.41 -12.78
CA GLN A 191 -4.17 -11.03 -13.98
C GLN A 191 -3.06 -11.07 -15.04
N ASN A 192 -2.66 -12.28 -15.44
CA ASN A 192 -1.66 -12.47 -16.49
C ASN A 192 -2.30 -13.10 -17.72
N LYS A 193 -1.89 -12.67 -18.90
CA LYS A 193 -2.29 -13.35 -20.13
C LYS A 193 -1.70 -14.75 -20.13
N GLY A 194 -2.57 -15.74 -20.16
CA GLY A 194 -2.22 -17.14 -20.31
C GLY A 194 -2.10 -17.55 -21.79
N TYR A 195 -2.26 -18.84 -22.04
CA TYR A 195 -2.21 -19.35 -23.40
C TYR A 195 -3.47 -18.99 -24.21
N GLN A 196 -3.27 -18.81 -25.51
CA GLN A 196 -4.36 -18.60 -26.45
C GLN A 196 -4.78 -19.95 -27.05
N THR A 197 -6.06 -20.29 -26.93
CA THR A 197 -6.61 -21.49 -27.54
C THR A 197 -7.20 -21.11 -28.90
N SER A 198 -6.67 -21.65 -29.98
CA SER A 198 -7.26 -21.53 -31.31
C SER A 198 -7.98 -22.82 -31.67
N SER A 199 -9.26 -22.74 -32.00
CA SER A 199 -10.01 -23.82 -32.60
C SER A 199 -10.27 -23.48 -34.07
N SER A 200 -9.77 -24.31 -34.97
CA SER A 200 -10.14 -24.25 -36.40
C SER A 200 -11.15 -25.35 -36.67
N SER A 201 -12.30 -25.02 -37.17
CA SER A 201 -13.24 -25.98 -37.72
C SER A 201 -13.23 -25.85 -39.26
N GLU A 202 -12.80 -26.90 -39.89
CA GLU A 202 -12.82 -27.00 -41.35
C GLU A 202 -14.04 -27.83 -41.74
N ASN A 203 -14.99 -27.22 -42.37
CA ASN A 203 -16.20 -27.88 -42.86
C ASN A 203 -16.05 -28.00 -44.39
N SER A 204 -15.59 -29.14 -44.88
CA SER A 204 -15.50 -29.42 -46.30
C SER A 204 -16.71 -30.24 -46.75
N ASN A 205 -17.59 -29.65 -47.54
CA ASN A 205 -18.66 -30.35 -48.22
C ASN A 205 -18.23 -30.63 -49.67
N THR A 206 -17.92 -31.88 -49.94
CA THR A 206 -17.62 -32.33 -51.31
C THR A 206 -18.90 -32.86 -51.95
N LYS A 207 -19.44 -32.16 -52.94
CA LYS A 207 -20.54 -32.65 -53.77
C LYS A 207 -19.97 -33.25 -55.05
N VAL A 208 -20.16 -34.55 -55.22
CA VAL A 208 -19.80 -35.27 -56.44
C VAL A 208 -21.05 -35.39 -57.29
N LYS A 209 -21.09 -34.70 -58.43
CA LYS A 209 -22.18 -34.92 -59.45
C LYS A 209 -21.74 -36.02 -60.38
N ARG A 210 -22.51 -37.11 -60.41
CA ARG A 210 -22.37 -38.20 -61.38
C ARG A 210 -23.49 -38.07 -62.40
N ASP A 211 -23.16 -38.11 -63.66
CA ASP A 211 -24.09 -38.14 -64.77
C ASP A 211 -23.79 -39.34 -65.65
N GLY A 212 -24.64 -40.39 -65.56
CA GLY A 212 -24.49 -41.57 -66.34
C GLY A 212 -23.30 -42.50 -65.94
N ASP A 213 -23.21 -43.60 -66.56
CA ASP A 213 -22.45 -44.82 -66.21
C ASP A 213 -20.94 -44.68 -66.36
N LYS A 214 -20.25 -43.62 -66.07
CA LYS A 214 -18.77 -43.65 -65.88
C LYS A 214 -18.01 -42.35 -65.81
N ASP A 215 -18.62 -41.19 -65.95
CA ASP A 215 -17.82 -39.94 -65.89
C ASP A 215 -18.20 -38.98 -64.70
N VAL A 216 -17.19 -38.59 -63.94
CA VAL A 216 -17.30 -37.57 -62.90
C VAL A 216 -17.25 -36.20 -63.56
N LYS A 217 -18.38 -35.53 -63.77
CA LYS A 217 -18.46 -34.29 -64.53
C LYS A 217 -18.16 -33.01 -63.69
N GLY A 218 -17.85 -33.13 -62.42
CA GLY A 218 -17.41 -31.99 -61.61
C GLY A 218 -17.33 -32.31 -60.12
N ILE A 219 -16.22 -31.95 -59.53
CA ILE A 219 -16.02 -31.92 -58.07
C ILE A 219 -16.02 -30.46 -57.68
N SER A 220 -17.03 -29.99 -56.95
CA SER A 220 -17.02 -28.69 -56.31
C SER A 220 -16.82 -28.90 -54.82
N SER A 221 -15.65 -28.52 -54.28
CA SER A 221 -15.43 -28.44 -52.87
C SER A 221 -15.58 -26.99 -52.43
N TYR A 222 -16.49 -26.75 -51.51
CA TYR A 222 -16.63 -25.49 -50.85
C TYR A 222 -16.20 -25.69 -49.40
N GLY A 223 -15.06 -25.10 -49.03
CA GLY A 223 -14.57 -25.11 -47.68
C GLY A 223 -14.70 -23.74 -47.06
N SER A 224 -15.39 -23.63 -45.94
CA SER A 224 -15.28 -22.44 -45.06
C SER A 224 -14.46 -22.82 -43.86
N SER A 225 -13.33 -22.14 -43.64
CA SER A 225 -12.55 -22.24 -42.43
C SER A 225 -12.88 -21.06 -41.53
N SER A 226 -13.31 -21.34 -40.31
CA SER A 226 -13.41 -20.33 -39.26
C SER A 226 -12.40 -20.67 -38.16
N SER A 227 -11.55 -19.72 -37.82
CA SER A 227 -10.65 -19.83 -36.67
C SER A 227 -11.08 -18.84 -35.58
N ASN A 228 -11.40 -19.37 -34.44
CA ASN A 228 -11.67 -18.54 -33.23
C ASN A 228 -10.48 -18.71 -32.28
N ALA A 229 -9.83 -17.57 -31.98
CA ALA A 229 -8.78 -17.52 -30.97
C ALA A 229 -9.39 -16.96 -29.67
N VAL A 230 -9.32 -17.74 -28.59
CA VAL A 230 -9.81 -17.34 -27.28
C VAL A 230 -8.63 -17.14 -26.36
N GLN A 231 -8.46 -15.89 -25.88
CA GLN A 231 -7.45 -15.54 -24.88
C GLN A 231 -7.89 -16.09 -23.52
N ARG A 232 -6.97 -16.73 -22.80
CA ARG A 232 -7.16 -17.15 -21.41
C ARG A 232 -6.31 -16.30 -20.48
N TYR A 233 -6.76 -16.19 -19.23
CA TYR A 233 -6.11 -15.39 -18.19
C TYR A 233 -5.83 -16.26 -16.96
N ASP A 234 -4.63 -16.12 -16.42
CA ASP A 234 -4.24 -16.67 -15.13
C ASP A 234 -4.48 -15.59 -14.06
N VAL A 235 -5.42 -15.85 -13.16
CA VAL A 235 -5.84 -14.89 -12.15
C VAL A 235 -5.44 -15.38 -10.78
N ALA A 236 -4.82 -14.51 -10.00
CA ALA A 236 -4.51 -14.73 -8.60
C ALA A 236 -4.98 -13.53 -7.76
N VAL A 237 -5.41 -13.81 -6.55
CA VAL A 237 -5.74 -12.80 -5.54
C VAL A 237 -4.88 -13.04 -4.32
N SER A 238 -4.24 -11.99 -3.81
CA SER A 238 -3.60 -11.97 -2.51
C SER A 238 -4.45 -11.14 -1.56
N LEU A 239 -4.71 -11.64 -0.36
CA LEU A 239 -5.50 -10.97 0.66
C LEU A 239 -4.69 -10.89 1.95
N HIS A 240 -4.61 -9.69 2.52
CA HIS A 240 -3.90 -9.40 3.74
C HIS A 240 -4.84 -8.73 4.73
N ILE A 241 -4.73 -9.09 6.02
CA ILE A 241 -5.48 -8.45 7.09
C ILE A 241 -4.50 -8.02 8.17
N TYR A 242 -4.56 -6.74 8.52
CA TYR A 242 -3.71 -6.10 9.51
C TYR A 242 -4.56 -5.56 10.66
N MET A 243 -3.94 -5.51 11.84
CA MET A 243 -4.50 -4.85 13.03
C MET A 243 -3.90 -3.46 13.22
N ASP A 244 -4.52 -2.67 14.08
CA ASP A 244 -4.10 -1.31 14.48
C ASP A 244 -2.74 -1.26 15.22
N ASN A 245 -2.18 -2.41 15.57
CA ASN A 245 -0.84 -2.54 16.14
C ASN A 245 0.22 -2.96 15.11
N ASN A 246 -0.06 -2.86 13.80
CA ASN A 246 0.75 -3.34 12.68
C ASN A 246 0.89 -4.88 12.58
N ALA A 247 0.19 -5.67 13.38
CA ALA A 247 0.25 -7.11 13.24
C ALA A 247 -0.50 -7.57 12.00
N SER A 248 0.13 -8.42 11.18
CA SER A 248 -0.54 -9.14 10.10
C SER A 248 -1.14 -10.43 10.65
N ILE A 249 -2.46 -10.53 10.65
CA ILE A 249 -3.19 -11.71 11.17
C ILE A 249 -3.62 -12.67 10.05
N TYR A 250 -3.55 -12.23 8.80
CA TYR A 250 -3.85 -13.05 7.64
C TYR A 250 -3.07 -12.56 6.43
N SER A 251 -2.44 -13.50 5.71
CA SER A 251 -1.71 -13.22 4.47
C SER A 251 -1.73 -14.48 3.63
N GLN A 252 -2.61 -14.51 2.62
CA GLN A 252 -2.81 -15.67 1.76
C GLN A 252 -2.99 -15.24 0.31
N THR A 253 -2.52 -16.09 -0.60
CA THR A 253 -2.72 -15.95 -2.04
C THR A 253 -3.44 -17.17 -2.59
N HIS A 254 -4.45 -16.94 -3.40
CA HIS A 254 -5.15 -18.02 -4.11
C HIS A 254 -5.19 -17.75 -5.61
N LYS A 255 -4.90 -18.78 -6.40
CA LYS A 255 -5.00 -18.75 -7.85
C LYS A 255 -6.28 -19.43 -8.30
N ALA A 256 -6.90 -18.94 -9.36
CA ALA A 256 -7.97 -19.65 -10.04
C ALA A 256 -7.44 -21.04 -10.48
N PHE A 257 -8.25 -22.08 -10.25
CA PHE A 257 -7.85 -23.47 -10.56
C PHE A 257 -7.55 -23.67 -12.05
N LEU A 258 -8.28 -22.99 -12.93
CA LEU A 258 -8.07 -22.98 -14.36
C LEU A 258 -8.00 -21.55 -14.87
N SER A 259 -7.18 -21.34 -15.92
CA SER A 259 -7.20 -20.08 -16.66
C SER A 259 -8.61 -19.83 -17.21
N ASN A 260 -9.19 -18.69 -16.90
CA ASN A 260 -10.51 -18.30 -17.36
C ASN A 260 -10.45 -17.39 -18.59
N THR A 261 -11.57 -17.27 -19.31
CA THR A 261 -11.65 -16.47 -20.54
C THR A 261 -12.10 -15.03 -20.25
N ASP A 262 -12.68 -14.78 -19.09
CA ASP A 262 -13.20 -13.47 -18.67
C ASP A 262 -12.24 -12.71 -17.71
N GLY A 263 -11.16 -13.35 -17.26
CA GLY A 263 -10.21 -12.75 -16.32
C GLY A 263 -10.79 -12.51 -14.93
N SER A 264 -11.89 -13.20 -14.56
CA SER A 264 -12.58 -12.96 -13.30
C SER A 264 -11.75 -13.34 -12.08
N TYR A 265 -11.65 -12.44 -11.11
CA TYR A 265 -11.02 -12.64 -9.81
C TYR A 265 -12.01 -13.11 -8.71
N ALA A 266 -13.30 -13.14 -9.03
CA ALA A 266 -14.34 -13.36 -8.01
C ALA A 266 -14.18 -14.69 -7.26
N GLY A 267 -13.91 -15.78 -7.97
CA GLY A 267 -13.71 -17.10 -7.35
C GLY A 267 -12.52 -17.15 -6.38
N PRO A 268 -11.31 -16.73 -6.79
CA PRO A 268 -10.16 -16.61 -5.89
C PRO A 268 -10.41 -15.71 -4.69
N LEU A 269 -11.06 -14.56 -4.88
CA LEU A 269 -11.38 -13.62 -3.81
C LEU A 269 -12.34 -14.26 -2.79
N GLU A 270 -13.45 -14.83 -3.25
CA GLU A 270 -14.44 -15.48 -2.39
C GLU A 270 -13.82 -16.64 -1.60
N TYR A 271 -12.94 -17.43 -2.24
CA TYR A 271 -12.21 -18.50 -1.57
C TYR A 271 -11.41 -18.00 -0.37
N LEU A 272 -10.69 -16.88 -0.52
CA LEU A 272 -9.89 -16.27 0.54
C LEU A 272 -10.76 -15.66 1.64
N LEU A 273 -11.84 -14.96 1.26
CA LEU A 273 -12.75 -14.31 2.19
C LEU A 273 -13.47 -15.33 3.09
N LYS A 274 -13.86 -16.48 2.57
CA LYS A 274 -14.46 -17.57 3.36
C LYS A 274 -13.49 -18.23 4.36
N ARG A 275 -12.21 -17.97 4.26
CA ARG A 275 -11.15 -18.54 5.11
C ARG A 275 -10.44 -17.51 5.98
N CYS A 276 -10.75 -16.25 5.83
CA CYS A 276 -10.15 -15.20 6.64
C CYS A 276 -10.74 -15.18 8.07
N PRO A 277 -9.98 -14.68 9.06
CA PRO A 277 -10.41 -14.62 10.46
C PRO A 277 -11.64 -13.73 10.70
N LEU A 278 -11.95 -12.83 9.76
CA LEU A 278 -13.11 -11.92 9.85
C LEU A 278 -14.42 -12.56 9.37
N TYR A 279 -14.34 -13.73 8.70
CA TYR A 279 -15.51 -14.46 8.24
C TYR A 279 -16.19 -15.16 9.39
N ARG A 280 -17.49 -14.93 9.54
CA ARG A 280 -18.35 -15.64 10.49
C ARG A 280 -19.62 -16.08 9.74
N LYS A 281 -19.97 -17.35 9.92
CA LYS A 281 -21.12 -17.98 9.26
C LYS A 281 -22.41 -17.71 10.03
#